data_3bb7d73cf1951afcfd163b03b7e95705
#
_entry.id   3bb7d73cf1951afcfd163b03b7e95705
#
_cell.length_a   1.000
_cell.length_b   1.000
_cell.length_c   1.000
_cell.angle_alpha   90.00
_cell.angle_beta   90.00
_cell.angle_gamma   90.00
#
_symmetry.space_group_name_H-M   'P 1'
#
loop_
_entity.id
_entity.type
_entity.pdbx_description
1 polymer ?
#
loop_
_entity_poly.entity_id
_entity_poly.type
_entity_poly.pdbx_seq_one_letter_code
_entity_poly.pdbx_strand_id
1 'polypeptide(L)'
;MSLPLGATIGILGGGQLGRMLALAAARLGFKTHVYCPDPESPAFEVTPHRTIAAYDDEAALAGFAAAVDVVTYEFENVPARTATFLAALKPLHPDARALAVSQDRLAEKTFIAGLGVPVAPHRAIHAAADLAPALADLGTPAILKTTRLGYDGKGQRRVASLAEAEQAFADLRPHPLVLEAFVPFVREISIIAARGADGSIVTFEPAENVHRDGILHTSTVPAAISGATADAAREHAGRIAAALDYVGVLGIEFFALADGNLMVNEIAPRVHNSGHWTEAVCVTDQFEQHIRAIAGWPLGDPARLADVVMENLIGDEIAVVPGGPGPGVRPHAYGKAESRPGRKMGHLNRIDVKKPRF
;
A
#
# COMPACT_ATOMS: atom_id res chain seq x y z
N MET A 1 12.67 -8.92 -19.52
CA MET A 1 13.97 -9.64 -19.38
C MET A 1 14.02 -10.16 -17.96
N SER A 2 14.37 -11.43 -17.76
CA SER A 2 14.40 -12.04 -16.41
C SER A 2 15.77 -11.81 -15.75
N LEU A 3 15.79 -11.41 -14.49
CA LEU A 3 17.03 -11.24 -13.73
C LEU A 3 17.64 -12.61 -13.36
N PRO A 4 18.97 -12.77 -13.49
CA PRO A 4 19.66 -13.98 -13.03
C PRO A 4 19.76 -14.04 -11.50
N LEU A 5 20.00 -15.23 -10.96
CA LEU A 5 20.36 -15.40 -9.55
C LEU A 5 21.61 -14.55 -9.20
N GLY A 6 21.61 -13.97 -8.02
CA GLY A 6 22.68 -13.09 -7.55
C GLY A 6 22.61 -11.64 -8.07
N ALA A 7 21.64 -11.29 -8.93
CA ALA A 7 21.38 -9.91 -9.30
C ALA A 7 21.03 -9.06 -8.07
N THR A 8 21.26 -7.76 -8.17
CA THR A 8 21.03 -6.81 -7.07
C THR A 8 19.78 -5.99 -7.31
N ILE A 9 18.83 -6.05 -6.37
CA ILE A 9 17.61 -5.24 -6.38
C ILE A 9 17.84 -3.99 -5.54
N GLY A 10 17.67 -2.83 -6.16
CA GLY A 10 17.69 -1.54 -5.48
C GLY A 10 16.32 -1.24 -4.87
N ILE A 11 16.27 -0.84 -3.59
CA ILE A 11 15.05 -0.50 -2.88
C ILE A 11 15.15 0.95 -2.39
N LEU A 12 14.25 1.83 -2.87
CA LEU A 12 14.09 3.18 -2.35
C LEU A 12 13.18 3.15 -1.13
N GLY A 13 13.70 3.59 -0.01
CA GLY A 13 13.03 3.54 1.29
C GLY A 13 13.60 2.43 2.18
N GLY A 14 13.78 2.76 3.45
CA GLY A 14 14.42 1.89 4.44
C GLY A 14 13.47 1.44 5.55
N GLY A 15 12.16 1.63 5.38
CA GLY A 15 11.16 1.25 6.37
C GLY A 15 10.91 -0.26 6.47
N GLN A 16 9.82 -0.62 7.17
CA GLN A 16 9.47 -2.02 7.37
C GLN A 16 9.18 -2.78 6.06
N LEU A 17 8.57 -2.11 5.06
CA LEU A 17 8.27 -2.77 3.80
C LEU A 17 9.55 -3.06 3.02
N GLY A 18 10.50 -2.12 3.01
CA GLY A 18 11.83 -2.33 2.45
C GLY A 18 12.59 -3.48 3.13
N ARG A 19 12.50 -3.58 4.48
CA ARG A 19 13.05 -4.72 5.22
C ARG A 19 12.43 -6.04 4.79
N MET A 20 11.11 -6.12 4.68
CA MET A 20 10.40 -7.34 4.29
C MET A 20 10.67 -7.71 2.83
N LEU A 21 10.77 -6.73 1.92
CA LEU A 21 11.18 -6.95 0.53
C LEU A 21 12.62 -7.48 0.45
N ALA A 22 13.55 -6.94 1.24
CA ALA A 22 14.94 -7.41 1.27
C ALA A 22 15.04 -8.87 1.76
N LEU A 23 14.25 -9.25 2.77
CA LEU A 23 14.17 -10.63 3.26
C LEU A 23 13.59 -11.58 2.20
N ALA A 24 12.54 -11.15 1.49
CA ALA A 24 11.97 -11.94 0.38
C ALA A 24 12.97 -12.10 -0.78
N ALA A 25 13.67 -11.03 -1.15
CA ALA A 25 14.71 -11.07 -2.18
C ALA A 25 15.84 -12.04 -1.81
N ALA A 26 16.29 -12.03 -0.55
CA ALA A 26 17.32 -12.93 -0.06
C ALA A 26 16.90 -14.41 -0.15
N ARG A 27 15.64 -14.74 0.20
CA ARG A 27 15.09 -16.11 0.03
C ARG A 27 15.15 -16.60 -1.41
N LEU A 28 14.99 -15.69 -2.38
CA LEU A 28 15.03 -15.99 -3.81
C LEU A 28 16.44 -15.92 -4.42
N GLY A 29 17.48 -15.69 -3.60
CA GLY A 29 18.88 -15.65 -4.04
C GLY A 29 19.30 -14.33 -4.69
N PHE A 30 18.54 -13.23 -4.50
CA PHE A 30 18.92 -11.89 -4.91
C PHE A 30 19.68 -11.17 -3.80
N LYS A 31 20.53 -10.22 -4.19
CA LYS A 31 21.12 -9.23 -3.29
C LYS A 31 20.22 -7.99 -3.25
N THR A 32 20.35 -7.20 -2.19
CA THR A 32 19.64 -5.94 -2.08
C THR A 32 20.58 -4.78 -1.77
N HIS A 33 20.24 -3.61 -2.30
CA HIS A 33 20.86 -2.34 -1.98
C HIS A 33 19.76 -1.36 -1.60
N VAL A 34 19.74 -0.89 -0.35
CA VAL A 34 18.71 0.03 0.13
C VAL A 34 19.23 1.46 0.11
N TYR A 35 18.41 2.39 -0.43
CA TYR A 35 18.67 3.82 -0.45
C TYR A 35 17.65 4.54 0.44
N CYS A 36 18.10 5.21 1.49
CA CYS A 36 17.23 5.95 2.41
C CYS A 36 18.01 7.06 3.11
N PRO A 37 17.43 8.25 3.32
CA PRO A 37 18.09 9.32 4.08
C PRO A 37 18.21 9.06 5.58
N ASP A 38 17.37 8.20 6.15
CA ASP A 38 17.39 7.86 7.58
C ASP A 38 18.41 6.77 7.87
N PRO A 39 19.52 7.06 8.62
CA PRO A 39 20.55 6.09 8.92
C PRO A 39 20.09 4.94 9.85
N GLU A 40 19.00 5.14 10.61
CA GLU A 40 18.43 4.15 11.51
C GLU A 40 17.30 3.32 10.88
N SER A 41 17.30 3.26 9.56
CA SER A 41 16.30 2.53 8.79
C SER A 41 16.35 1.03 9.04
N PRO A 42 15.22 0.37 9.41
CA PRO A 42 15.20 -1.06 9.73
C PRO A 42 15.58 -1.97 8.56
N ALA A 43 15.43 -1.54 7.32
CA ALA A 43 15.87 -2.30 6.15
C ALA A 43 17.40 -2.43 6.07
N PHE A 44 18.15 -1.48 6.64
CA PHE A 44 19.61 -1.54 6.65
C PHE A 44 20.18 -2.69 7.47
N GLU A 45 19.40 -3.24 8.40
CA GLU A 45 19.83 -4.38 9.22
C GLU A 45 19.85 -5.72 8.45
N VAL A 46 19.16 -5.78 7.29
CA VAL A 46 18.98 -7.02 6.52
C VAL A 46 19.48 -6.92 5.08
N THR A 47 20.16 -5.84 4.75
CA THR A 47 20.77 -5.63 3.42
C THR A 47 22.28 -5.53 3.50
N PRO A 48 23.06 -6.15 2.59
CA PRO A 48 24.51 -6.02 2.58
C PRO A 48 24.99 -4.65 2.08
N HIS A 49 24.16 -3.93 1.31
CA HIS A 49 24.53 -2.65 0.70
C HIS A 49 23.51 -1.58 1.02
N ARG A 50 23.99 -0.39 1.37
CA ARG A 50 23.15 0.76 1.68
C ARG A 50 23.76 2.05 1.19
N THR A 51 22.90 3.00 0.81
CA THR A 51 23.23 4.40 0.53
C THR A 51 22.40 5.29 1.43
N ILE A 52 23.07 6.15 2.22
CA ILE A 52 22.40 7.12 3.11
C ILE A 52 22.56 8.48 2.45
N ALA A 53 21.51 8.96 1.77
CA ALA A 53 21.48 10.25 1.11
C ALA A 53 20.04 10.73 0.88
N ALA A 54 19.86 12.02 0.62
CA ALA A 54 18.55 12.61 0.33
C ALA A 54 18.01 12.10 -1.02
N TYR A 55 16.68 12.01 -1.14
CA TYR A 55 16.04 11.53 -2.37
C TYR A 55 16.21 12.47 -3.57
N ASP A 56 16.76 13.65 -3.38
CA ASP A 56 17.10 14.63 -4.44
C ASP A 56 18.60 14.75 -4.71
N ASP A 57 19.44 13.93 -4.10
CA ASP A 57 20.87 13.84 -4.39
C ASP A 57 21.11 12.99 -5.66
N GLU A 58 21.12 13.63 -6.81
CA GLU A 58 21.29 12.97 -8.11
C GLU A 58 22.62 12.24 -8.24
N ALA A 59 23.70 12.72 -7.60
CA ALA A 59 24.99 12.03 -7.63
C ALA A 59 24.95 10.71 -6.85
N ALA A 60 24.36 10.72 -5.66
CA ALA A 60 24.16 9.52 -4.86
C ALA A 60 23.18 8.55 -5.55
N LEU A 61 22.12 9.05 -6.18
CA LEU A 61 21.15 8.26 -6.95
C LEU A 61 21.79 7.59 -8.18
N ALA A 62 22.69 8.31 -8.90
CA ALA A 62 23.43 7.74 -10.02
C ALA A 62 24.38 6.61 -9.55
N GLY A 63 25.09 6.82 -8.43
CA GLY A 63 25.92 5.78 -7.82
C GLY A 63 25.12 4.55 -7.38
N PHE A 64 23.97 4.76 -6.77
CA PHE A 64 23.03 3.70 -6.41
C PHE A 64 22.54 2.94 -7.65
N ALA A 65 22.07 3.65 -8.69
CA ALA A 65 21.61 3.03 -9.92
C ALA A 65 22.71 2.20 -10.61
N ALA A 66 23.97 2.65 -10.58
CA ALA A 66 25.09 1.91 -11.15
C ALA A 66 25.36 0.57 -10.43
N ALA A 67 25.00 0.45 -9.15
CA ALA A 67 25.24 -0.71 -8.31
C ALA A 67 24.10 -1.76 -8.30
N VAL A 68 22.99 -1.52 -9.03
CA VAL A 68 21.82 -2.38 -9.02
C VAL A 68 21.37 -2.76 -10.43
N ASP A 69 20.58 -3.82 -10.56
CA ASP A 69 20.05 -4.32 -11.83
C ASP A 69 18.63 -3.85 -12.12
N VAL A 70 17.82 -3.68 -11.09
CA VAL A 70 16.45 -3.15 -11.11
C VAL A 70 16.21 -2.30 -9.87
N VAL A 71 15.36 -1.30 -9.97
CA VAL A 71 14.97 -0.44 -8.84
C VAL A 71 13.49 -0.65 -8.52
N THR A 72 13.18 -0.69 -7.22
CA THR A 72 11.82 -0.63 -6.68
C THR A 72 11.76 0.37 -5.53
N TYR A 73 10.56 0.60 -4.99
CA TYR A 73 10.36 1.47 -3.83
C TYR A 73 9.38 0.83 -2.83
N GLU A 74 9.53 1.20 -1.57
CA GLU A 74 8.72 0.65 -0.48
C GLU A 74 7.61 1.61 0.00
N PHE A 75 7.62 2.86 -0.46
CA PHE A 75 6.62 3.85 -0.07
C PHE A 75 6.29 4.80 -1.23
N GLU A 76 5.06 5.29 -1.24
CA GLU A 76 4.50 6.08 -2.34
C GLU A 76 4.95 7.54 -2.38
N ASN A 77 5.57 8.06 -1.31
CA ASN A 77 5.99 9.47 -1.25
C ASN A 77 7.43 9.73 -1.73
N VAL A 78 8.03 8.80 -2.48
CA VAL A 78 9.27 9.07 -3.24
C VAL A 78 8.99 10.24 -4.20
N PRO A 79 9.82 11.30 -4.22
CA PRO A 79 9.59 12.41 -5.15
C PRO A 79 9.50 11.93 -6.60
N ALA A 80 8.50 12.39 -7.35
CA ALA A 80 8.29 11.96 -8.75
C ALA A 80 9.52 12.19 -9.62
N ARG A 81 10.28 13.30 -9.39
CA ARG A 81 11.54 13.57 -10.08
C ARG A 81 12.61 12.51 -9.83
N THR A 82 12.69 11.98 -8.62
CA THR A 82 13.62 10.90 -8.25
C THR A 82 13.30 9.62 -9.01
N ALA A 83 12.03 9.24 -9.07
CA ALA A 83 11.58 8.10 -9.84
C ALA A 83 11.88 8.28 -11.35
N THR A 84 11.61 9.46 -11.90
CA THR A 84 11.91 9.78 -13.32
C THR A 84 13.41 9.72 -13.59
N PHE A 85 14.24 10.28 -12.71
CA PHE A 85 15.70 10.25 -12.83
C PHE A 85 16.22 8.82 -12.84
N LEU A 86 15.79 7.99 -11.90
CA LEU A 86 16.22 6.58 -11.82
C LEU A 86 15.71 5.74 -12.98
N ALA A 87 14.49 5.97 -13.46
CA ALA A 87 13.93 5.28 -14.62
C ALA A 87 14.70 5.52 -15.91
N ALA A 88 15.40 6.65 -16.02
CA ALA A 88 16.30 6.93 -17.14
C ALA A 88 17.63 6.14 -17.07
N LEU A 89 17.99 5.62 -15.91
CA LEU A 89 19.25 4.92 -15.67
C LEU A 89 19.09 3.42 -15.56
N LYS A 90 17.99 2.94 -14.96
CA LYS A 90 17.70 1.52 -14.67
C LYS A 90 16.21 1.23 -14.79
N PRO A 91 15.81 0.01 -15.10
CA PRO A 91 14.41 -0.40 -14.96
C PRO A 91 13.90 -0.06 -13.55
N LEU A 92 12.81 0.69 -13.49
CA LEU A 92 12.11 1.05 -12.25
C LEU A 92 10.73 0.38 -12.24
N HIS A 93 10.47 -0.44 -11.25
CA HIS A 93 9.19 -1.13 -11.09
C HIS A 93 8.68 -1.02 -9.64
N PRO A 94 7.43 -0.59 -9.44
CA PRO A 94 6.52 -0.05 -10.47
C PRO A 94 7.04 1.27 -11.05
N ASP A 95 6.51 1.66 -12.21
CA ASP A 95 7.01 2.82 -12.93
C ASP A 95 6.63 4.17 -12.28
N ALA A 96 7.23 5.25 -12.78
CA ALA A 96 6.99 6.60 -12.26
C ALA A 96 5.53 7.07 -12.46
N ARG A 97 4.79 6.52 -13.44
CA ARG A 97 3.38 6.83 -13.68
C ARG A 97 2.50 6.29 -12.56
N ALA A 98 2.77 5.07 -12.09
CA ALA A 98 2.06 4.50 -10.96
C ALA A 98 2.19 5.38 -9.70
N LEU A 99 3.40 5.88 -9.42
CA LEU A 99 3.63 6.85 -8.35
C LEU A 99 2.88 8.16 -8.57
N ALA A 100 2.95 8.73 -9.77
CA ALA A 100 2.31 10.01 -10.05
C ALA A 100 0.79 9.96 -9.89
N VAL A 101 0.17 8.84 -10.29
CA VAL A 101 -1.28 8.62 -10.12
C VAL A 101 -1.65 8.48 -8.64
N SER A 102 -0.94 7.66 -7.88
CA SER A 102 -1.29 7.34 -6.50
C SER A 102 -0.94 8.43 -5.49
N GLN A 103 0.02 9.33 -5.80
CA GLN A 103 0.43 10.41 -4.91
C GLN A 103 -0.60 11.54 -4.78
N ASP A 104 -1.55 11.64 -5.71
CA ASP A 104 -2.53 12.72 -5.73
C ASP A 104 -3.95 12.15 -5.86
N ARG A 105 -4.80 12.37 -4.84
CA ARG A 105 -6.16 11.82 -4.75
C ARG A 105 -7.06 12.23 -5.92
N LEU A 106 -6.88 13.41 -6.51
CA LEU A 106 -7.65 13.83 -7.68
C LEU A 106 -7.20 13.08 -8.92
N ALA A 107 -5.88 12.95 -9.13
CA ALA A 107 -5.33 12.18 -10.23
C ALA A 107 -5.73 10.70 -10.14
N GLU A 108 -5.61 10.11 -8.94
CA GLU A 108 -5.99 8.74 -8.65
C GLU A 108 -7.48 8.47 -8.96
N LYS A 109 -8.39 9.27 -8.38
CA LYS A 109 -9.83 9.11 -8.58
C LYS A 109 -10.24 9.36 -10.04
N THR A 110 -9.66 10.36 -10.70
CA THR A 110 -9.90 10.62 -12.11
C THR A 110 -9.46 9.45 -12.98
N PHE A 111 -8.28 8.90 -12.72
CA PHE A 111 -7.77 7.73 -13.43
C PHE A 111 -8.68 6.51 -13.22
N ILE A 112 -9.02 6.17 -11.99
CA ILE A 112 -9.85 5.00 -11.65
C ILE A 112 -11.26 5.14 -12.22
N ALA A 113 -11.90 6.30 -12.08
CA ALA A 113 -13.21 6.57 -12.66
C ALA A 113 -13.22 6.48 -14.19
N GLY A 114 -12.14 6.94 -14.85
CA GLY A 114 -11.94 6.83 -16.30
C GLY A 114 -11.87 5.38 -16.80
N LEU A 115 -11.58 4.42 -15.91
CA LEU A 115 -11.63 2.99 -16.20
C LEU A 115 -13.04 2.39 -16.02
N GLY A 116 -14.04 3.17 -15.62
CA GLY A 116 -15.36 2.67 -15.25
C GLY A 116 -15.37 1.90 -13.93
N VAL A 117 -14.37 2.11 -13.07
CA VAL A 117 -14.32 1.55 -11.71
C VAL A 117 -14.89 2.60 -10.74
N PRO A 118 -15.88 2.24 -9.89
CA PRO A 118 -16.52 3.20 -9.02
C PRO A 118 -15.56 3.76 -7.96
N VAL A 119 -15.63 5.07 -7.74
CA VAL A 119 -14.97 5.81 -6.66
C VAL A 119 -15.98 6.72 -5.97
N ALA A 120 -15.69 7.21 -4.78
CA ALA A 120 -16.54 8.22 -4.14
C ALA A 120 -16.69 9.46 -5.06
N PRO A 121 -17.91 9.97 -5.27
CA PRO A 121 -18.10 11.24 -5.97
C PRO A 121 -17.28 12.35 -5.31
N HIS A 122 -16.62 13.16 -6.11
CA HIS A 122 -15.64 14.12 -5.57
C HIS A 122 -15.56 15.41 -6.39
N ARG A 123 -15.06 16.47 -5.77
CA ARG A 123 -14.78 17.78 -6.41
C ARG A 123 -13.45 18.34 -5.92
N ALA A 124 -12.67 18.91 -6.84
CA ALA A 124 -11.49 19.69 -6.48
C ALA A 124 -11.90 20.97 -5.77
N ILE A 125 -11.16 21.34 -4.73
CA ILE A 125 -11.36 22.57 -3.96
C ILE A 125 -10.08 23.40 -4.02
N HIS A 126 -10.11 24.45 -4.82
CA HIS A 126 -8.98 25.36 -5.01
C HIS A 126 -9.12 26.63 -4.14
N ALA A 127 -10.36 27.06 -3.89
CA ALA A 127 -10.69 28.22 -3.11
C ALA A 127 -11.90 27.95 -2.19
N ALA A 128 -12.07 28.77 -1.14
CA ALA A 128 -13.23 28.65 -0.25
C ALA A 128 -14.57 28.79 -1.01
N ALA A 129 -14.60 29.57 -2.09
CA ALA A 129 -15.78 29.76 -2.93
C ALA A 129 -16.25 28.44 -3.63
N ASP A 130 -15.36 27.45 -3.77
CA ASP A 130 -15.68 26.16 -4.38
C ASP A 130 -16.50 25.25 -3.43
N LEU A 131 -16.47 25.52 -2.11
CA LEU A 131 -17.09 24.66 -1.10
C LEU A 131 -18.61 24.60 -1.22
N ALA A 132 -19.27 25.75 -1.33
CA ALA A 132 -20.74 25.80 -1.36
C ALA A 132 -21.31 25.04 -2.58
N PRO A 133 -20.85 25.25 -3.83
CA PRO A 133 -21.33 24.47 -4.98
C PRO A 133 -20.94 22.98 -4.88
N ALA A 134 -19.76 22.65 -4.34
CA ALA A 134 -19.35 21.28 -4.16
C ALA A 134 -20.22 20.53 -3.13
N LEU A 135 -20.58 21.16 -2.01
CA LEU A 135 -21.50 20.58 -1.03
C LEU A 135 -22.93 20.45 -1.57
N ALA A 136 -23.38 21.40 -2.40
CA ALA A 136 -24.69 21.31 -3.03
C ALA A 136 -24.79 20.12 -4.00
N ASP A 137 -23.68 19.76 -4.68
CA ASP A 137 -23.60 18.65 -5.60
C ASP A 137 -23.39 17.29 -4.91
N LEU A 138 -22.49 17.24 -3.93
CA LEU A 138 -22.08 15.99 -3.26
C LEU A 138 -22.95 15.64 -2.05
N GLY A 139 -23.67 16.60 -1.50
CA GLY A 139 -24.46 16.46 -0.27
C GLY A 139 -23.61 16.52 1.00
N THR A 140 -24.30 16.41 2.12
CA THR A 140 -23.69 16.34 3.46
C THR A 140 -24.19 15.10 4.22
N PRO A 141 -23.35 14.48 5.09
CA PRO A 141 -21.96 14.86 5.35
C PRO A 141 -21.05 14.58 4.16
N ALA A 142 -19.90 15.28 4.10
CA ALA A 142 -18.83 15.06 3.12
C ALA A 142 -17.47 14.97 3.84
N ILE A 143 -16.42 14.56 3.13
CA ILE A 143 -15.07 14.48 3.66
C ILE A 143 -14.15 15.42 2.86
N LEU A 144 -13.60 16.43 3.53
CA LEU A 144 -12.58 17.30 2.94
C LEU A 144 -11.20 16.73 3.26
N LYS A 145 -10.40 16.51 2.20
CA LYS A 145 -9.07 15.88 2.31
C LYS A 145 -8.00 16.71 1.60
N THR A 146 -6.75 16.64 2.09
CA THR A 146 -5.60 17.07 1.29
C THR A 146 -5.44 16.12 0.10
N THR A 147 -5.06 16.64 -1.08
CA THR A 147 -4.83 15.78 -2.24
C THR A 147 -3.58 14.93 -2.11
N ARG A 148 -2.61 15.37 -1.29
CA ARG A 148 -1.33 14.68 -1.07
C ARG A 148 -0.99 14.55 0.40
N LEU A 149 -0.09 13.61 0.73
CA LEU A 149 0.51 13.41 2.04
C LEU A 149 -0.49 13.06 3.17
N GLY A 150 -1.73 12.73 2.86
CA GLY A 150 -2.69 12.19 3.83
C GLY A 150 -2.46 10.69 4.04
N TYR A 151 -2.30 10.26 5.30
CA TYR A 151 -2.16 8.85 5.68
C TYR A 151 -2.70 8.62 7.10
N ASP A 152 -3.11 7.40 7.41
CA ASP A 152 -3.59 7.02 8.74
C ASP A 152 -4.59 8.04 9.33
N GLY A 153 -5.59 8.47 8.53
CA GLY A 153 -6.62 9.44 8.94
C GLY A 153 -6.18 10.90 9.02
N LYS A 154 -4.90 11.21 8.79
CA LYS A 154 -4.39 12.59 8.78
C LYS A 154 -4.73 13.32 7.48
N GLY A 155 -4.84 14.65 7.57
CA GLY A 155 -5.13 15.49 6.40
C GLY A 155 -6.57 15.38 5.91
N GLN A 156 -7.53 14.96 6.77
CA GLN A 156 -8.95 14.89 6.42
C GLN A 156 -9.85 15.40 7.54
N ARG A 157 -11.03 15.92 7.16
CA ARG A 157 -12.09 16.39 8.06
C ARG A 157 -13.45 15.99 7.52
N ARG A 158 -14.28 15.38 8.34
CA ARG A 158 -15.70 15.21 8.06
C ARG A 158 -16.40 16.55 8.30
N VAL A 159 -17.25 16.96 7.36
CA VAL A 159 -17.98 18.22 7.39
C VAL A 159 -19.47 17.96 7.14
N ALA A 160 -20.32 18.54 7.98
CA ALA A 160 -21.78 18.38 7.89
C ALA A 160 -22.49 19.69 7.47
N SER A 161 -21.75 20.79 7.35
CA SER A 161 -22.25 22.11 6.93
C SER A 161 -21.19 22.89 6.18
N LEU A 162 -21.64 23.98 5.50
CA LEU A 162 -20.72 24.91 4.83
C LEU A 162 -19.75 25.55 5.83
N ALA A 163 -20.24 25.95 7.02
CA ALA A 163 -19.40 26.58 8.04
C ALA A 163 -18.29 25.65 8.53
N GLU A 164 -18.60 24.34 8.73
CA GLU A 164 -17.58 23.34 9.07
C GLU A 164 -16.59 23.13 7.93
N ALA A 165 -17.05 23.15 6.68
CA ALA A 165 -16.19 23.00 5.50
C ALA A 165 -15.25 24.19 5.33
N GLU A 166 -15.70 25.43 5.59
CA GLU A 166 -14.87 26.64 5.57
C GLU A 166 -13.80 26.60 6.68
N GLN A 167 -14.16 26.16 7.88
CA GLN A 167 -13.19 25.98 8.96
C GLN A 167 -12.16 24.88 8.59
N ALA A 168 -12.62 23.73 8.11
CA ALA A 168 -11.74 22.65 7.69
C ALA A 168 -10.80 23.06 6.53
N PHE A 169 -11.29 23.90 5.60
CA PHE A 169 -10.48 24.46 4.52
C PHE A 169 -9.39 25.37 5.07
N ALA A 170 -9.69 26.23 6.04
CA ALA A 170 -8.69 27.07 6.69
C ALA A 170 -7.60 26.23 7.41
N ASP A 171 -8.01 25.17 8.12
CA ASP A 171 -7.12 24.30 8.89
C ASP A 171 -6.18 23.47 8.00
N LEU A 172 -6.65 23.04 6.82
CA LEU A 172 -5.89 22.15 5.93
C LEU A 172 -5.00 22.89 4.92
N ARG A 173 -5.16 24.21 4.77
CA ARG A 173 -4.28 25.00 3.89
C ARG A 173 -2.83 25.07 4.44
N PRO A 174 -1.82 25.25 3.55
CA PRO A 174 -1.92 25.66 2.13
C PRO A 174 -2.04 24.48 1.12
N HIS A 175 -2.38 23.28 1.55
CA HIS A 175 -2.44 22.12 0.65
C HIS A 175 -3.61 22.22 -0.34
N PRO A 176 -3.47 21.71 -1.58
CA PRO A 176 -4.60 21.47 -2.47
C PRO A 176 -5.58 20.48 -1.83
N LEU A 177 -6.89 20.67 -2.03
CA LEU A 177 -7.93 19.89 -1.35
C LEU A 177 -8.88 19.22 -2.35
N VAL A 178 -9.48 18.12 -1.90
CA VAL A 178 -10.59 17.43 -2.55
C VAL A 178 -11.72 17.26 -1.55
N LEU A 179 -12.95 17.52 -1.96
CA LEU A 179 -14.16 17.18 -1.22
C LEU A 179 -14.74 15.90 -1.80
N GLU A 180 -14.97 14.90 -0.97
CA GLU A 180 -15.57 13.61 -1.32
C GLU A 180 -16.94 13.46 -0.66
N ALA A 181 -17.92 12.93 -1.39
CA ALA A 181 -19.16 12.50 -0.78
C ALA A 181 -18.91 11.44 0.29
N PHE A 182 -19.65 11.50 1.37
CA PHE A 182 -19.59 10.45 2.40
C PHE A 182 -20.16 9.16 1.84
N VAL A 183 -19.37 8.09 1.85
CA VAL A 183 -19.78 6.77 1.42
C VAL A 183 -20.35 6.00 2.62
N PRO A 184 -21.63 5.59 2.59
CA PRO A 184 -22.23 4.81 3.69
C PRO A 184 -21.86 3.32 3.57
N PHE A 185 -20.57 3.01 3.72
CA PHE A 185 -20.09 1.64 3.64
C PHE A 185 -20.45 0.84 4.90
N VAL A 186 -20.57 -0.47 4.73
CA VAL A 186 -20.77 -1.42 5.83
C VAL A 186 -19.49 -2.16 6.21
N ARG A 187 -18.50 -2.19 5.30
CA ARG A 187 -17.19 -2.80 5.51
C ARG A 187 -16.13 -2.06 4.69
N GLU A 188 -14.91 -2.09 5.20
CA GLU A 188 -13.73 -1.79 4.42
C GLU A 188 -13.06 -3.12 4.03
N ILE A 189 -12.72 -3.29 2.76
CA ILE A 189 -11.97 -4.46 2.30
C ILE A 189 -10.77 -4.00 1.49
N SER A 190 -9.77 -4.86 1.38
CA SER A 190 -8.64 -4.65 0.49
C SER A 190 -8.34 -5.89 -0.32
N ILE A 191 -7.77 -5.69 -1.49
CA ILE A 191 -7.21 -6.75 -2.32
C ILE A 191 -5.76 -6.42 -2.65
N ILE A 192 -4.92 -7.44 -2.61
CA ILE A 192 -3.55 -7.36 -3.07
C ILE A 192 -3.50 -8.02 -4.44
N ALA A 193 -3.03 -7.29 -5.44
CA ALA A 193 -2.82 -7.78 -6.80
C ALA A 193 -1.34 -7.74 -7.15
N ALA A 194 -0.87 -8.71 -7.90
CA ALA A 194 0.45 -8.68 -8.51
C ALA A 194 0.32 -8.81 -10.03
N ARG A 195 1.08 -8.01 -10.77
CA ARG A 195 1.18 -8.11 -12.23
C ARG A 195 2.64 -8.28 -12.63
N GLY A 196 2.90 -9.30 -13.45
CA GLY A 196 4.20 -9.58 -14.04
C GLY A 196 4.49 -8.70 -15.27
N ALA A 197 5.75 -8.61 -15.65
CA ALA A 197 6.17 -7.92 -16.86
C ALA A 197 5.61 -8.56 -18.16
N ASP A 198 5.17 -9.80 -18.10
CA ASP A 198 4.49 -10.52 -19.18
C ASP A 198 2.99 -10.21 -19.29
N GLY A 199 2.46 -9.38 -18.38
CA GLY A 199 1.06 -9.02 -18.30
C GLY A 199 0.20 -9.99 -17.49
N SER A 200 0.75 -11.10 -16.98
CA SER A 200 0.04 -12.02 -16.09
C SER A 200 -0.37 -11.31 -14.80
N ILE A 201 -1.57 -11.61 -14.28
CA ILE A 201 -2.10 -11.01 -13.05
C ILE A 201 -2.55 -12.13 -12.12
N VAL A 202 -2.16 -12.02 -10.85
CA VAL A 202 -2.71 -12.83 -9.76
C VAL A 202 -3.21 -11.91 -8.66
N THR A 203 -4.25 -12.35 -7.94
CA THR A 203 -4.81 -11.61 -6.81
C THR A 203 -4.89 -12.52 -5.60
N PHE A 204 -4.59 -11.97 -4.43
CA PHE A 204 -4.87 -12.63 -3.17
C PHE A 204 -6.36 -12.54 -2.85
N GLU A 205 -6.84 -13.31 -1.88
CA GLU A 205 -8.21 -13.18 -1.39
C GLU A 205 -8.43 -11.79 -0.78
N PRO A 206 -9.64 -11.21 -0.92
CA PRO A 206 -9.97 -9.96 -0.23
C PRO A 206 -9.88 -10.12 1.30
N ALA A 207 -9.28 -9.14 1.96
CA ALA A 207 -9.23 -9.03 3.41
C ALA A 207 -10.27 -8.02 3.89
N GLU A 208 -10.98 -8.32 4.99
CA GLU A 208 -11.81 -7.35 5.70
C GLU A 208 -10.95 -6.56 6.68
N ASN A 209 -10.98 -5.24 6.59
CA ASN A 209 -10.14 -4.33 7.34
C ASN A 209 -10.93 -3.59 8.41
N VAL A 210 -10.34 -3.48 9.59
CA VAL A 210 -10.87 -2.65 10.68
C VAL A 210 -9.84 -1.60 11.03
N HIS A 211 -10.24 -0.33 10.94
CA HIS A 211 -9.42 0.80 11.36
C HIS A 211 -9.84 1.29 12.76
N ARG A 212 -8.86 1.72 13.55
CA ARG A 212 -9.05 2.43 14.82
C ARG A 212 -8.29 3.75 14.74
N ASP A 213 -8.97 4.85 14.99
CA ASP A 213 -8.40 6.21 14.88
C ASP A 213 -7.70 6.47 13.53
N GLY A 214 -8.25 5.91 12.45
CA GLY A 214 -7.70 6.03 11.10
C GLY A 214 -6.50 5.13 10.78
N ILE A 215 -6.05 4.30 11.74
CA ILE A 215 -4.93 3.36 11.56
C ILE A 215 -5.48 1.96 11.38
N LEU A 216 -5.03 1.23 10.36
CA LEU A 216 -5.38 -0.17 10.17
C LEU A 216 -4.99 -0.98 11.42
N HIS A 217 -6.00 -1.58 12.06
CA HIS A 217 -5.80 -2.41 13.25
C HIS A 217 -5.77 -3.90 12.92
N THR A 218 -6.80 -4.40 12.22
CA THR A 218 -6.85 -5.81 11.82
C THR A 218 -7.22 -5.99 10.35
N SER A 219 -6.71 -7.07 9.75
CA SER A 219 -7.15 -7.60 8.45
C SER A 219 -7.52 -9.06 8.63
N THR A 220 -8.78 -9.40 8.34
CA THR A 220 -9.34 -10.76 8.50
C THR A 220 -9.54 -11.42 7.15
N VAL A 221 -9.05 -12.65 6.99
CA VAL A 221 -9.22 -13.43 5.76
C VAL A 221 -9.70 -14.83 6.11
N PRO A 222 -10.81 -15.28 5.49
CA PRO A 222 -11.58 -14.62 4.44
C PRO A 222 -12.39 -13.43 4.96
N ALA A 223 -12.62 -12.43 4.10
CA ALA A 223 -13.55 -11.34 4.36
C ALA A 223 -15.00 -11.86 4.39
N ALA A 224 -15.85 -11.29 5.25
CA ALA A 224 -17.27 -11.65 5.33
C ALA A 224 -18.10 -10.94 4.23
N ILE A 225 -17.80 -11.26 2.97
CA ILE A 225 -18.44 -10.70 1.76
C ILE A 225 -18.97 -11.83 0.87
N SER A 226 -19.85 -11.49 -0.09
CA SER A 226 -20.34 -12.44 -1.07
C SER A 226 -19.25 -12.82 -2.09
N GLY A 227 -19.39 -14.00 -2.73
CA GLY A 227 -18.53 -14.39 -3.84
C GLY A 227 -18.55 -13.36 -4.98
N ALA A 228 -19.73 -12.82 -5.31
CA ALA A 228 -19.89 -11.79 -6.34
C ALA A 228 -19.12 -10.50 -6.00
N THR A 229 -19.15 -10.06 -4.73
CA THR A 229 -18.37 -8.91 -4.25
C THR A 229 -16.87 -9.19 -4.33
N ALA A 230 -16.44 -10.41 -3.98
CA ALA A 230 -15.02 -10.80 -4.09
C ALA A 230 -14.55 -10.84 -5.55
N ASP A 231 -15.39 -11.31 -6.47
CA ASP A 231 -15.07 -11.35 -7.91
C ASP A 231 -15.01 -9.94 -8.50
N ALA A 232 -15.93 -9.04 -8.11
CA ALA A 232 -15.87 -7.63 -8.49
C ALA A 232 -14.59 -6.95 -7.99
N ALA A 233 -14.15 -7.23 -6.76
CA ALA A 233 -12.87 -6.71 -6.25
C ALA A 233 -11.68 -7.16 -7.10
N ARG A 234 -11.63 -8.45 -7.48
CA ARG A 234 -10.59 -9.01 -8.37
C ARG A 234 -10.61 -8.36 -9.75
N GLU A 235 -11.79 -8.21 -10.33
CA GLU A 235 -11.96 -7.57 -11.65
C GLU A 235 -11.46 -6.13 -11.62
N HIS A 236 -11.88 -5.34 -10.63
CA HIS A 236 -11.44 -3.95 -10.49
C HIS A 236 -9.93 -3.84 -10.30
N ALA A 237 -9.35 -4.71 -9.46
CA ALA A 237 -7.90 -4.75 -9.25
C ALA A 237 -7.14 -5.10 -10.53
N GLY A 238 -7.60 -6.11 -11.27
CA GLY A 238 -7.03 -6.49 -12.56
C GLY A 238 -7.09 -5.36 -13.60
N ARG A 239 -8.23 -4.66 -13.68
CA ARG A 239 -8.44 -3.52 -14.60
C ARG A 239 -7.50 -2.36 -14.27
N ILE A 240 -7.34 -2.01 -12.99
CA ILE A 240 -6.44 -0.94 -12.54
C ILE A 240 -4.98 -1.33 -12.83
N ALA A 241 -4.55 -2.53 -12.45
CA ALA A 241 -3.17 -3.00 -12.68
C ALA A 241 -2.83 -3.04 -14.18
N ALA A 242 -3.75 -3.51 -15.02
CA ALA A 242 -3.55 -3.55 -16.46
C ALA A 242 -3.46 -2.14 -17.07
N ALA A 243 -4.33 -1.21 -16.67
CA ALA A 243 -4.35 0.16 -17.19
C ALA A 243 -3.12 1.00 -16.78
N LEU A 244 -2.49 0.66 -15.64
CA LEU A 244 -1.21 1.24 -15.22
C LEU A 244 0.00 0.60 -15.90
N ASP A 245 -0.18 -0.46 -16.70
CA ASP A 245 0.92 -1.33 -17.14
C ASP A 245 1.85 -1.74 -15.99
N TYR A 246 1.22 -2.03 -14.86
CA TYR A 246 1.88 -2.21 -13.57
C TYR A 246 2.80 -3.42 -13.57
N VAL A 247 3.98 -3.28 -12.97
CA VAL A 247 4.87 -4.43 -12.69
C VAL A 247 5.22 -4.42 -11.21
N GLY A 248 4.79 -5.43 -10.48
CA GLY A 248 4.94 -5.50 -9.03
C GLY A 248 3.64 -5.85 -8.31
N VAL A 249 3.60 -5.56 -7.01
CA VAL A 249 2.42 -5.71 -6.14
C VAL A 249 1.75 -4.36 -5.92
N LEU A 250 0.43 -4.35 -6.02
CA LEU A 250 -0.47 -3.21 -5.85
C LEU A 250 -1.49 -3.55 -4.76
N GLY A 251 -1.62 -2.71 -3.75
CA GLY A 251 -2.71 -2.75 -2.77
C GLY A 251 -3.88 -1.86 -3.22
N ILE A 252 -5.11 -2.33 -3.09
CA ILE A 252 -6.31 -1.57 -3.43
C ILE A 252 -7.29 -1.68 -2.27
N GLU A 253 -7.73 -0.55 -1.76
CA GLU A 253 -8.73 -0.47 -0.70
C GLU A 253 -10.10 -0.09 -1.25
N PHE A 254 -11.14 -0.74 -0.74
CA PHE A 254 -12.52 -0.55 -1.15
C PHE A 254 -13.43 -0.30 0.04
N PHE A 255 -14.42 0.53 -0.19
CA PHE A 255 -15.64 0.58 0.59
C PHE A 255 -16.66 -0.41 0.01
N ALA A 256 -17.10 -1.37 0.82
CA ALA A 256 -18.18 -2.30 0.46
C ALA A 256 -19.51 -1.76 0.99
N LEU A 257 -20.47 -1.60 0.09
CA LEU A 257 -21.81 -1.08 0.38
C LEU A 257 -22.75 -2.21 0.84
N ALA A 258 -23.89 -1.84 1.41
CA ALA A 258 -24.89 -2.81 1.91
C ALA A 258 -25.46 -3.72 0.82
N ASP A 259 -25.48 -3.26 -0.44
CA ASP A 259 -25.93 -4.02 -1.61
C ASP A 259 -24.82 -4.92 -2.22
N GLY A 260 -23.62 -4.91 -1.65
CA GLY A 260 -22.46 -5.67 -2.12
C GLY A 260 -21.64 -4.97 -3.20
N ASN A 261 -22.04 -3.78 -3.65
CA ASN A 261 -21.26 -2.98 -4.59
C ASN A 261 -20.00 -2.43 -3.90
N LEU A 262 -18.97 -2.15 -4.70
CA LEU A 262 -17.68 -1.65 -4.25
C LEU A 262 -17.39 -0.25 -4.81
N MET A 263 -16.74 0.58 -4.00
CA MET A 263 -16.11 1.83 -4.44
C MET A 263 -14.65 1.80 -4.01
N VAL A 264 -13.72 2.13 -4.91
CA VAL A 264 -12.31 2.25 -4.55
C VAL A 264 -12.12 3.47 -3.65
N ASN A 265 -11.49 3.25 -2.51
CA ASN A 265 -11.05 4.31 -1.61
C ASN A 265 -9.71 4.89 -2.09
N GLU A 266 -8.68 4.04 -2.16
CA GLU A 266 -7.34 4.42 -2.62
C GLU A 266 -6.55 3.21 -3.16
N ILE A 267 -5.46 3.48 -3.88
CA ILE A 267 -4.49 2.48 -4.31
C ILE A 267 -3.12 2.77 -3.68
N ALA A 268 -2.40 1.72 -3.33
CA ALA A 268 -1.03 1.77 -2.86
C ALA A 268 -0.12 1.08 -3.89
N PRO A 269 0.75 1.81 -4.63
CA PRO A 269 1.57 1.25 -5.69
C PRO A 269 2.78 0.49 -5.13
N ARG A 270 2.56 -0.41 -4.20
CA ARG A 270 3.55 -1.18 -3.44
C ARG A 270 2.89 -2.33 -2.68
N VAL A 271 3.70 -3.16 -2.06
CA VAL A 271 3.22 -4.08 -1.01
C VAL A 271 2.47 -3.32 0.08
N HIS A 272 1.41 -3.91 0.63
CA HIS A 272 0.49 -3.20 1.51
C HIS A 272 0.35 -3.85 2.88
N ASN A 273 0.13 -3.02 3.91
CA ASN A 273 -0.03 -3.50 5.29
C ASN A 273 -1.19 -4.48 5.44
N SER A 274 -2.32 -4.26 4.76
CA SER A 274 -3.45 -5.18 4.79
C SER A 274 -3.17 -6.53 4.11
N GLY A 275 -2.02 -6.69 3.42
CA GLY A 275 -1.55 -7.94 2.84
C GLY A 275 -0.51 -8.68 3.67
N HIS A 276 -0.15 -8.21 4.87
CA HIS A 276 0.89 -8.87 5.69
C HIS A 276 0.51 -10.26 6.19
N TRP A 277 -0.78 -10.58 6.22
CA TRP A 277 -1.28 -11.92 6.51
C TRP A 277 -0.76 -12.98 5.51
N THR A 278 -0.44 -12.58 4.28
CA THR A 278 0.01 -13.49 3.22
C THR A 278 1.29 -14.22 3.59
N GLU A 279 2.20 -13.57 4.34
CA GLU A 279 3.46 -14.14 4.82
C GLU A 279 3.28 -15.37 5.72
N ALA A 280 2.14 -15.43 6.40
CA ALA A 280 1.88 -16.51 7.36
C ALA A 280 1.18 -17.72 6.73
N VAL A 281 0.36 -17.53 5.71
CA VAL A 281 -0.60 -18.54 5.26
C VAL A 281 -0.72 -18.70 3.74
N CYS A 282 0.02 -17.96 2.91
CA CYS A 282 -0.02 -18.15 1.46
C CYS A 282 1.16 -19.02 0.97
N VAL A 283 0.94 -19.69 -0.15
CA VAL A 283 2.02 -20.43 -0.85
C VAL A 283 3.12 -19.49 -1.28
N THR A 284 2.73 -18.35 -1.89
CA THR A 284 3.62 -17.24 -2.21
C THR A 284 3.06 -15.96 -1.58
N ASP A 285 3.84 -15.30 -0.73
CA ASP A 285 3.42 -14.07 -0.07
C ASP A 285 3.55 -12.83 -0.98
N GLN A 286 2.97 -11.70 -0.56
CA GLN A 286 3.00 -10.46 -1.35
C GLN A 286 4.41 -9.91 -1.61
N PHE A 287 5.34 -10.12 -0.70
CA PHE A 287 6.72 -9.64 -0.85
C PHE A 287 7.47 -10.47 -1.87
N GLU A 288 7.34 -11.80 -1.80
CA GLU A 288 7.89 -12.70 -2.80
C GLU A 288 7.26 -12.45 -4.18
N GLN A 289 5.93 -12.24 -4.26
CA GLN A 289 5.26 -11.88 -5.52
C GLN A 289 5.82 -10.59 -6.13
N HIS A 290 6.07 -9.58 -5.28
CA HIS A 290 6.65 -8.33 -5.75
C HIS A 290 8.04 -8.54 -6.34
N ILE A 291 8.90 -9.28 -5.62
CA ILE A 291 10.26 -9.59 -6.09
C ILE A 291 10.22 -10.39 -7.39
N ARG A 292 9.35 -11.43 -7.51
CA ARG A 292 9.17 -12.19 -8.73
C ARG A 292 8.77 -11.30 -9.91
N ALA A 293 7.77 -10.44 -9.71
CA ALA A 293 7.27 -9.54 -10.74
C ALA A 293 8.36 -8.62 -11.28
N ILE A 294 9.07 -7.90 -10.39
CA ILE A 294 10.11 -6.93 -10.78
C ILE A 294 11.38 -7.61 -11.34
N ALA A 295 11.63 -8.85 -10.94
CA ALA A 295 12.71 -9.66 -11.49
C ALA A 295 12.37 -10.29 -12.86
N GLY A 296 11.14 -10.14 -13.34
CA GLY A 296 10.66 -10.78 -14.58
C GLY A 296 10.54 -12.30 -14.45
N TRP A 297 10.34 -12.81 -13.24
CA TRP A 297 10.08 -14.24 -12.99
C TRP A 297 8.57 -14.52 -13.07
N PRO A 298 8.18 -15.78 -13.32
CA PRO A 298 6.78 -16.16 -13.22
C PRO A 298 6.18 -15.85 -11.85
N LEU A 299 4.96 -15.33 -11.83
CA LEU A 299 4.23 -15.12 -10.59
C LEU A 299 3.98 -16.46 -9.89
N GLY A 300 4.01 -16.45 -8.56
CA GLY A 300 3.73 -17.63 -7.74
C GLY A 300 2.24 -17.78 -7.44
N ASP A 301 1.86 -18.89 -6.83
CA ASP A 301 0.50 -19.17 -6.40
C ASP A 301 0.13 -18.32 -5.15
N PRO A 302 -0.88 -17.45 -5.22
CA PRO A 302 -1.34 -16.64 -4.08
C PRO A 302 -2.26 -17.42 -3.13
N ALA A 303 -2.48 -18.72 -3.36
CA ALA A 303 -3.44 -19.52 -2.61
C ALA A 303 -3.16 -19.49 -1.11
N ARG A 304 -4.25 -19.30 -0.34
CA ARG A 304 -4.24 -19.29 1.12
C ARG A 304 -4.46 -20.73 1.65
N LEU A 305 -3.66 -21.10 2.64
CA LEU A 305 -3.66 -22.45 3.25
C LEU A 305 -4.46 -22.53 4.55
N ALA A 306 -4.74 -21.39 5.21
CA ALA A 306 -5.49 -21.32 6.46
C ALA A 306 -6.21 -19.98 6.60
N ASP A 307 -7.24 -19.93 7.46
CA ASP A 307 -7.87 -18.68 7.85
C ASP A 307 -6.93 -17.89 8.78
N VAL A 308 -6.97 -16.58 8.72
CA VAL A 308 -6.01 -15.74 9.45
C VAL A 308 -6.59 -14.38 9.82
N VAL A 309 -6.17 -13.88 10.97
CA VAL A 309 -6.35 -12.47 11.36
C VAL A 309 -4.96 -11.86 11.55
N MET A 310 -4.63 -10.90 10.73
CA MET A 310 -3.47 -10.03 10.94
C MET A 310 -3.87 -8.88 11.88
N GLU A 311 -3.07 -8.63 12.91
CA GLU A 311 -3.26 -7.57 13.89
C GLU A 311 -1.99 -6.71 13.93
N ASN A 312 -2.11 -5.41 13.64
CA ASN A 312 -0.99 -4.47 13.77
C ASN A 312 -0.68 -4.21 15.25
N LEU A 313 0.59 -4.10 15.57
CA LEU A 313 1.09 -3.69 16.89
C LEU A 313 1.50 -2.21 16.82
N ILE A 314 0.73 -1.37 17.51
CA ILE A 314 0.89 0.08 17.48
C ILE A 314 1.60 0.55 18.75
N GLY A 315 2.69 1.31 18.58
CA GLY A 315 3.43 1.83 19.73
C GLY A 315 3.86 0.70 20.67
N ASP A 316 3.55 0.83 21.96
CA ASP A 316 4.02 -0.09 23.01
C ASP A 316 3.38 -1.48 22.97
N GLU A 317 2.38 -1.72 22.12
CA GLU A 317 1.82 -3.07 21.89
C GLU A 317 2.88 -4.06 21.39
N ILE A 318 3.99 -3.60 20.82
CA ILE A 318 5.13 -4.46 20.42
C ILE A 318 5.71 -5.27 21.58
N ALA A 319 5.54 -4.84 22.82
CA ALA A 319 6.03 -5.52 24.01
C ALA A 319 5.47 -6.94 24.22
N VAL A 320 4.39 -7.30 23.52
CA VAL A 320 3.85 -8.67 23.55
C VAL A 320 4.74 -9.69 22.83
N VAL A 321 5.57 -9.25 21.88
CA VAL A 321 6.38 -10.13 21.02
C VAL A 321 7.45 -10.93 21.79
N PRO A 322 8.28 -10.33 22.67
CA PRO A 322 9.31 -11.06 23.42
C PRO A 322 8.77 -12.15 24.35
N GLY A 323 7.52 -12.00 24.85
CA GLY A 323 6.88 -12.99 25.72
C GLY A 323 6.40 -14.25 24.99
N GLY A 324 6.41 -14.24 23.66
CA GLY A 324 5.93 -15.30 22.79
C GLY A 324 4.38 -15.34 22.72
N PRO A 325 3.79 -15.04 21.59
CA PRO A 325 2.33 -14.92 21.45
C PRO A 325 1.60 -16.28 21.45
N GLY A 326 2.29 -17.39 21.68
CA GLY A 326 1.74 -18.74 21.74
C GLY A 326 1.66 -19.46 20.39
N PRO A 327 1.25 -20.75 20.40
CA PRO A 327 1.13 -21.54 19.18
C PRO A 327 0.01 -21.00 18.26
N GLY A 328 0.25 -21.08 16.95
CA GLY A 328 -0.70 -20.57 15.95
C GLY A 328 -0.63 -19.06 15.72
N VAL A 329 0.29 -18.35 16.38
CA VAL A 329 0.52 -16.92 16.17
C VAL A 329 1.93 -16.68 15.64
N ARG A 330 2.04 -15.99 14.51
CA ARG A 330 3.33 -15.58 13.93
C ARG A 330 3.56 -14.09 14.15
N PRO A 331 4.51 -13.71 15.00
CA PRO A 331 4.90 -12.32 15.19
C PRO A 331 5.87 -11.87 14.10
N HIS A 332 5.77 -10.59 13.72
CA HIS A 332 6.74 -9.91 12.88
C HIS A 332 7.05 -8.54 13.48
N ALA A 333 8.20 -8.37 14.09
CA ALA A 333 8.71 -7.09 14.57
C ALA A 333 9.47 -6.37 13.45
N TYR A 334 9.21 -5.07 13.28
CA TYR A 334 9.77 -4.33 12.15
C TYR A 334 11.22 -3.83 12.38
N GLY A 335 11.77 -3.97 13.59
CA GLY A 335 13.13 -3.51 13.91
C GLY A 335 13.26 -1.98 14.02
N LYS A 336 12.17 -1.26 14.29
CA LYS A 336 12.22 0.19 14.50
C LYS A 336 12.80 0.50 15.86
N ALA A 337 13.77 1.42 15.92
CA ALA A 337 14.51 1.76 17.14
C ALA A 337 13.62 2.37 18.23
N GLU A 338 12.60 3.16 17.88
CA GLU A 338 11.78 3.88 18.82
C GLU A 338 10.28 3.58 18.64
N SER A 339 9.62 3.18 19.76
CA SER A 339 8.16 3.10 19.83
C SER A 339 7.57 4.50 20.03
N ARG A 340 6.50 4.81 19.32
CA ARG A 340 5.73 6.06 19.44
C ARG A 340 4.24 5.78 19.28
N PRO A 341 3.35 6.54 19.94
CA PRO A 341 1.91 6.46 19.71
C PRO A 341 1.57 6.59 18.22
N GLY A 342 0.71 5.71 17.72
CA GLY A 342 0.30 5.67 16.31
C GLY A 342 1.32 5.06 15.34
N ARG A 343 2.53 4.69 15.77
CA ARG A 343 3.54 4.08 14.91
C ARG A 343 3.37 2.56 14.87
N LYS A 344 3.19 2.00 13.68
CA LYS A 344 3.19 0.54 13.46
C LYS A 344 4.59 -0.01 13.75
N MET A 345 4.72 -0.85 14.77
CA MET A 345 6.00 -1.42 15.25
C MET A 345 6.19 -2.87 14.82
N GLY A 346 5.10 -3.55 14.50
CA GLY A 346 5.07 -4.95 14.10
C GLY A 346 3.66 -5.38 13.78
N HIS A 347 3.48 -6.68 13.55
CA HIS A 347 2.16 -7.30 13.46
C HIS A 347 2.19 -8.74 13.98
N LEU A 348 1.02 -9.25 14.31
CA LEU A 348 0.78 -10.66 14.61
C LEU A 348 -0.14 -11.25 13.54
N ASN A 349 0.18 -12.43 13.06
CA ASN A 349 -0.73 -13.25 12.26
C ASN A 349 -1.27 -14.40 13.12
N ARG A 350 -2.56 -14.35 13.48
CA ARG A 350 -3.26 -15.40 14.21
C ARG A 350 -3.88 -16.37 13.21
N ILE A 351 -3.35 -17.57 13.16
CA ILE A 351 -3.70 -18.60 12.17
C ILE A 351 -4.70 -19.56 12.78
N ASP A 352 -5.86 -19.69 12.14
CA ASP A 352 -6.82 -20.75 12.45
C ASP A 352 -6.56 -21.95 11.54
N VAL A 353 -5.74 -22.86 12.04
CA VAL A 353 -5.48 -24.13 11.36
C VAL A 353 -6.68 -25.03 11.61
N LYS A 354 -7.63 -25.06 10.66
CA LYS A 354 -8.66 -26.11 10.66
C LYS A 354 -7.95 -27.46 10.67
N LYS A 355 -8.08 -28.23 11.79
CA LYS A 355 -7.54 -29.58 11.84
C LYS A 355 -8.07 -30.36 10.64
N PRO A 356 -7.24 -31.03 9.84
CA PRO A 356 -7.73 -31.86 8.77
C PRO A 356 -8.74 -32.86 9.38
N ARG A 357 -9.93 -32.92 8.82
CA ARG A 357 -10.89 -33.98 9.15
C ARG A 357 -10.35 -35.24 8.48
N PHE A 358 -9.64 -36.07 9.25
CA PHE A 358 -9.32 -37.44 8.85
C PHE A 358 -10.58 -38.30 8.97
#